data_a86397b5ae86c12a7553d9fffaa82616
#
_entry.id   a86397b5ae86c12a7553d9fffaa82616
#
_cell.length_a   1.000
_cell.length_b   1.000
_cell.length_c   1.000
_cell.angle_alpha   90.00
_cell.angle_beta   90.00
_cell.angle_gamma   90.00
#
_symmetry.space_group_name_H-M   'P 1'
#
loop_
_entity.id
_entity.type
_entity.pdbx_description
1 polymer ?
#
loop_
_entity_poly.entity_id
_entity_poly.type
_entity_poly.pdbx_seq_one_letter_code
_entity_poly.pdbx_strand_id
1 'polypeptide(L)'
;MRIKFIQIFLIATVFSCSPAGVDFIPNPIVIEPVELESGSGVFIYEYLDKDIEVFYYTPENISQNTTVVFTMHGAGRDAESARDAMVSKAIEYNFIVVAPKISQENFSGGDGYNLGNVFEDGDNPSDTTINPEEDWSFSIIEPLFDQIIASSETNVDSYHIVGFSAGAQFVHRFMFFKPDARYDKIVASGAGWYTVMDNNISFPYGFKNSPLTNHSIQELLNNSLHIQVGSLDNDPNDPGVRHNVYADAQGLHRLARGIHF
;
A
#
# COMPACT_ATOMS: atom_id res chain seq x y z
N MET A 1 -25.23 3.97 -90.73
CA MET A 1 -25.07 5.05 -89.78
C MET A 1 -25.20 4.39 -88.37
N ARG A 2 -24.08 4.17 -87.65
CA ARG A 2 -24.03 3.49 -86.38
C ARG A 2 -23.79 4.54 -85.29
N ILE A 3 -24.79 4.72 -84.45
CA ILE A 3 -24.74 5.63 -83.29
C ILE A 3 -24.02 4.89 -82.12
N LYS A 4 -22.89 5.40 -81.62
CA LYS A 4 -22.18 4.90 -80.49
C LYS A 4 -22.74 5.64 -79.21
N PHE A 5 -23.33 4.90 -78.30
CA PHE A 5 -23.65 5.42 -76.95
C PHE A 5 -22.41 5.40 -76.05
N ILE A 6 -22.04 6.58 -75.60
CA ILE A 6 -21.00 6.74 -74.55
C ILE A 6 -21.71 6.66 -73.18
N GLN A 7 -21.40 5.60 -72.41
CA GLN A 7 -21.82 5.53 -70.99
C GLN A 7 -20.82 6.31 -70.15
N ILE A 8 -21.30 7.37 -69.52
CA ILE A 8 -20.54 8.11 -68.51
C ILE A 8 -20.78 7.44 -67.17
N PHE A 9 -19.71 6.81 -66.60
CA PHE A 9 -19.74 6.31 -65.25
C PHE A 9 -19.48 7.48 -64.25
N LEU A 10 -20.52 7.86 -63.51
CA LEU A 10 -20.39 8.82 -62.42
C LEU A 10 -19.87 8.05 -61.18
N ILE A 11 -18.60 8.25 -60.81
CA ILE A 11 -18.06 7.72 -59.56
C ILE A 11 -18.49 8.66 -58.46
N ALA A 12 -19.46 8.24 -57.65
CA ALA A 12 -19.81 8.91 -56.39
C ALA A 12 -18.80 8.52 -55.32
N THR A 13 -17.90 9.45 -54.93
CA THR A 13 -17.06 9.32 -53.76
C THR A 13 -17.91 9.60 -52.52
N VAL A 14 -18.27 8.58 -51.79
CA VAL A 14 -18.85 8.71 -50.46
C VAL A 14 -17.74 9.06 -49.48
N PHE A 15 -17.69 10.33 -49.07
CA PHE A 15 -16.90 10.72 -47.89
C PHE A 15 -17.61 10.17 -46.64
N SER A 16 -17.08 9.10 -46.06
CA SER A 16 -17.45 8.66 -44.73
C SER A 16 -16.88 9.65 -43.70
N CYS A 17 -17.71 10.53 -43.19
CA CYS A 17 -17.42 11.26 -41.98
C CYS A 17 -17.51 10.27 -40.82
N SER A 18 -16.38 9.81 -40.29
CA SER A 18 -16.32 9.20 -38.98
C SER A 18 -16.73 10.27 -37.96
N PRO A 19 -17.68 9.99 -37.05
CA PRO A 19 -17.96 10.91 -35.96
C PRO A 19 -16.68 11.06 -35.14
N ALA A 20 -16.29 12.32 -34.84
CA ALA A 20 -15.21 12.61 -33.91
C ALA A 20 -15.44 11.82 -32.64
N GLY A 21 -14.46 11.02 -32.23
CA GLY A 21 -14.50 10.30 -30.97
C GLY A 21 -14.83 11.29 -29.86
N VAL A 22 -15.93 11.04 -29.18
CA VAL A 22 -16.21 11.74 -27.92
C VAL A 22 -15.16 11.19 -26.95
N ASP A 23 -14.17 12.02 -26.62
CA ASP A 23 -13.23 11.69 -25.55
C ASP A 23 -14.06 11.39 -24.30
N PHE A 24 -14.05 10.14 -23.88
CA PHE A 24 -14.71 9.74 -22.65
C PHE A 24 -13.91 10.35 -21.51
N ILE A 25 -14.37 11.51 -21.03
CA ILE A 25 -13.88 12.10 -19.79
C ILE A 25 -14.55 11.27 -18.68
N PRO A 26 -13.79 10.41 -17.96
CA PRO A 26 -14.38 9.68 -16.84
C PRO A 26 -14.94 10.70 -15.85
N ASN A 27 -16.16 10.46 -15.38
CA ASN A 27 -16.72 11.26 -14.30
C ASN A 27 -15.74 11.22 -13.13
N PRO A 28 -15.48 12.37 -12.47
CA PRO A 28 -14.65 12.37 -11.27
C PRO A 28 -15.26 11.39 -10.26
N ILE A 29 -14.40 10.58 -9.66
CA ILE A 29 -14.81 9.68 -8.57
C ILE A 29 -15.29 10.59 -7.45
N VAL A 30 -16.57 10.54 -7.12
CA VAL A 30 -17.14 11.26 -5.99
C VAL A 30 -16.91 10.38 -4.76
N ILE A 31 -16.06 10.86 -3.84
CA ILE A 31 -15.84 10.21 -2.55
C ILE A 31 -16.93 10.72 -1.60
N GLU A 32 -17.83 9.83 -1.16
CA GLU A 32 -18.82 10.16 -0.15
C GLU A 32 -18.15 10.18 1.22
N PRO A 33 -18.18 11.32 1.94
CA PRO A 33 -17.56 11.40 3.25
C PRO A 33 -18.22 10.44 4.26
N VAL A 34 -17.40 9.83 5.13
CA VAL A 34 -17.87 9.11 6.31
C VAL A 34 -17.86 10.06 7.52
N GLU A 35 -18.72 9.81 8.51
CA GLU A 35 -18.71 10.60 9.73
C GLU A 35 -17.55 10.13 10.63
N LEU A 36 -16.59 11.03 10.91
CA LEU A 36 -15.50 10.82 11.84
C LEU A 36 -15.77 11.62 13.11
N GLU A 37 -16.30 10.94 14.12
CA GLU A 37 -16.50 11.54 15.44
C GLU A 37 -15.16 11.77 16.14
N SER A 38 -15.10 12.78 17.03
CA SER A 38 -13.94 12.98 17.92
C SER A 38 -13.79 11.80 18.87
N GLY A 39 -12.55 11.38 19.09
CA GLY A 39 -12.20 10.19 19.84
C GLY A 39 -12.00 8.96 18.97
N SER A 40 -12.14 7.79 19.57
CA SER A 40 -11.95 6.50 18.89
C SER A 40 -13.24 6.01 18.24
N GLY A 41 -13.15 5.54 17.00
CA GLY A 41 -14.27 4.97 16.27
C GLY A 41 -13.83 3.90 15.27
N VAL A 42 -14.81 3.41 14.53
CA VAL A 42 -14.63 2.45 13.42
C VAL A 42 -15.64 2.74 12.33
N PHE A 43 -15.22 2.61 11.08
CA PHE A 43 -16.13 2.60 9.94
C PHE A 43 -15.74 1.49 8.96
N ILE A 44 -16.66 1.16 8.06
CA ILE A 44 -16.38 0.22 6.96
C ILE A 44 -15.98 1.03 5.73
N TYR A 45 -14.83 0.69 5.17
CA TYR A 45 -14.34 1.19 3.90
C TYR A 45 -14.49 0.11 2.83
N GLU A 46 -15.33 0.37 1.84
CA GLU A 46 -15.50 -0.54 0.70
C GLU A 46 -14.33 -0.36 -0.26
N TYR A 47 -13.52 -1.39 -0.44
CA TYR A 47 -12.42 -1.43 -1.39
C TYR A 47 -12.61 -2.59 -2.37
N LEU A 48 -12.91 -2.28 -3.63
CA LEU A 48 -13.33 -3.25 -4.65
C LEU A 48 -14.54 -4.07 -4.13
N ASP A 49 -14.36 -5.37 -3.95
CA ASP A 49 -15.35 -6.32 -3.42
C ASP A 49 -15.16 -6.65 -1.93
N LYS A 50 -14.34 -5.86 -1.20
CA LYS A 50 -13.92 -6.13 0.18
C LYS A 50 -14.34 -5.03 1.13
N ASP A 51 -14.95 -5.42 2.24
CA ASP A 51 -15.22 -4.55 3.38
C ASP A 51 -14.00 -4.52 4.29
N ILE A 52 -13.41 -3.34 4.46
CA ILE A 52 -12.26 -3.09 5.32
C ILE A 52 -12.73 -2.35 6.56
N GLU A 53 -12.65 -2.99 7.74
CA GLU A 53 -12.84 -2.27 9.00
C GLU A 53 -11.68 -1.29 9.20
N VAL A 54 -11.99 -0.01 9.35
CA VAL A 54 -11.00 1.04 9.60
C VAL A 54 -11.22 1.61 11.00
N PHE A 55 -10.35 1.25 11.92
CA PHE A 55 -10.31 1.83 13.26
C PHE A 55 -9.60 3.16 13.20
N TYR A 56 -10.18 4.19 13.82
CA TYR A 56 -9.59 5.52 13.81
C TYR A 56 -9.59 6.15 15.19
N TYR A 57 -8.77 7.17 15.34
CA TYR A 57 -8.85 8.15 16.43
C TYR A 57 -8.73 9.55 15.84
N THR A 58 -9.66 10.41 16.23
CA THR A 58 -9.70 11.80 15.79
C THR A 58 -9.56 12.71 16.99
N PRO A 59 -8.58 13.64 17.02
CA PRO A 59 -8.45 14.59 18.12
C PRO A 59 -9.63 15.56 18.18
N GLU A 60 -9.87 16.18 19.34
CA GLU A 60 -10.98 17.14 19.53
C GLU A 60 -10.85 18.39 18.61
N ASN A 61 -9.61 18.78 18.30
CA ASN A 61 -9.33 19.99 17.51
C ASN A 61 -8.61 19.61 16.23
N ILE A 62 -9.35 19.42 15.15
CA ILE A 62 -8.81 19.25 13.81
C ILE A 62 -8.62 20.64 13.17
N SER A 63 -7.58 20.77 12.39
CA SER A 63 -7.28 21.91 11.55
C SER A 63 -6.87 21.46 10.15
N GLN A 64 -6.78 22.37 9.20
CA GLN A 64 -6.30 22.07 7.85
C GLN A 64 -4.90 21.45 7.80
N ASN A 65 -4.10 21.60 8.86
CA ASN A 65 -2.73 21.07 8.95
C ASN A 65 -2.63 19.85 9.90
N THR A 66 -3.74 19.29 10.36
CA THR A 66 -3.72 18.12 11.25
C THR A 66 -3.22 16.92 10.48
N THR A 67 -2.09 16.35 10.89
CA THR A 67 -1.43 15.22 10.24
C THR A 67 -2.25 13.95 10.32
N VAL A 68 -2.19 13.12 9.28
CA VAL A 68 -2.76 11.76 9.26
C VAL A 68 -1.63 10.74 9.43
N VAL A 69 -1.83 9.77 10.33
CA VAL A 69 -0.88 8.69 10.61
C VAL A 69 -1.59 7.36 10.44
N PHE A 70 -1.18 6.60 9.43
CA PHE A 70 -1.58 5.21 9.30
C PHE A 70 -0.80 4.33 10.26
N THR A 71 -1.47 3.39 10.92
CA THR A 71 -0.81 2.39 11.78
C THR A 71 -1.18 0.98 11.33
N MET A 72 -0.16 0.19 10.96
CA MET A 72 -0.33 -1.16 10.43
C MET A 72 -0.09 -2.19 11.54
N HIS A 73 -1.11 -3.00 11.79
CA HIS A 73 -1.13 -4.00 12.87
C HIS A 73 -0.10 -5.12 12.69
N GLY A 74 0.15 -5.87 13.76
CA GLY A 74 0.97 -7.08 13.74
C GLY A 74 0.27 -8.29 13.07
N ALA A 75 0.91 -9.47 13.14
CA ALA A 75 0.40 -10.69 12.54
C ALA A 75 -0.97 -11.15 13.10
N GLY A 76 -1.33 -10.74 14.31
CA GLY A 76 -2.63 -11.01 14.92
C GLY A 76 -3.82 -10.29 14.26
N ARG A 77 -3.57 -9.41 13.28
CA ARG A 77 -4.60 -8.65 12.55
C ARG A 77 -5.49 -7.78 13.46
N ASP A 78 -4.95 -7.35 14.60
CA ASP A 78 -5.63 -6.51 15.58
C ASP A 78 -5.35 -5.02 15.27
N ALA A 79 -6.19 -4.45 14.43
CA ALA A 79 -6.09 -3.05 14.01
C ALA A 79 -6.59 -2.10 15.12
N GLU A 80 -7.53 -2.55 15.96
CA GLU A 80 -8.00 -1.76 17.10
C GLU A 80 -6.87 -1.50 18.10
N SER A 81 -6.17 -2.56 18.53
CA SER A 81 -5.01 -2.41 19.41
C SER A 81 -3.89 -1.58 18.77
N ALA A 82 -3.70 -1.67 17.45
CA ALA A 82 -2.73 -0.83 16.75
C ALA A 82 -3.11 0.66 16.79
N ARG A 83 -4.41 0.98 16.60
CA ARG A 83 -4.95 2.34 16.79
C ARG A 83 -4.75 2.80 18.23
N ASP A 84 -5.11 1.97 19.24
CA ASP A 84 -5.07 2.33 20.66
C ASP A 84 -3.65 2.62 21.13
N ALA A 85 -2.65 1.90 20.62
CA ALA A 85 -1.24 2.15 20.91
C ALA A 85 -0.77 3.56 20.51
N MET A 86 -1.46 4.20 19.55
CA MET A 86 -1.12 5.54 19.08
C MET A 86 -1.91 6.66 19.77
N VAL A 87 -3.04 6.37 20.45
CA VAL A 87 -3.97 7.38 20.98
C VAL A 87 -3.29 8.37 21.91
N SER A 88 -2.46 7.91 22.84
CA SER A 88 -1.77 8.82 23.77
C SER A 88 -0.88 9.84 23.07
N LYS A 89 -0.25 9.44 21.98
CA LYS A 89 0.59 10.32 21.13
C LYS A 89 -0.26 11.18 20.20
N ALA A 90 -1.38 10.68 19.72
CA ALA A 90 -2.33 11.46 18.95
C ALA A 90 -2.92 12.62 19.78
N ILE A 91 -3.21 12.39 21.06
CA ILE A 91 -3.62 13.45 22.00
C ILE A 91 -2.49 14.46 22.21
N GLU A 92 -1.27 13.99 22.44
CA GLU A 92 -0.11 14.85 22.75
C GLU A 92 0.29 15.74 21.56
N TYR A 93 0.25 15.17 20.34
CA TYR A 93 0.77 15.84 19.13
C TYR A 93 -0.31 16.24 18.12
N ASN A 94 -1.58 16.04 18.44
CA ASN A 94 -2.74 16.44 17.65
C ASN A 94 -2.72 15.89 16.22
N PHE A 95 -2.78 14.57 16.03
CA PHE A 95 -2.88 13.92 14.74
C PHE A 95 -4.01 12.89 14.66
N ILE A 96 -4.52 12.63 13.46
CA ILE A 96 -5.51 11.58 13.19
C ILE A 96 -4.77 10.25 13.06
N VAL A 97 -5.29 9.20 13.73
CA VAL A 97 -4.82 7.82 13.57
C VAL A 97 -5.79 7.05 12.68
N VAL A 98 -5.25 6.30 11.72
CA VAL A 98 -6.02 5.44 10.81
C VAL A 98 -5.41 4.05 10.81
N ALA A 99 -6.17 3.04 11.20
CA ALA A 99 -5.74 1.66 11.33
C ALA A 99 -6.64 0.73 10.50
N PRO A 100 -6.36 0.54 9.19
CA PRO A 100 -7.11 -0.40 8.38
C PRO A 100 -6.81 -1.84 8.81
N LYS A 101 -7.85 -2.65 8.97
CA LYS A 101 -7.73 -4.07 9.28
C LYS A 101 -7.58 -4.87 7.98
N ILE A 102 -6.36 -5.19 7.64
CA ILE A 102 -6.09 -6.13 6.55
C ILE A 102 -6.40 -7.53 7.09
N SER A 103 -7.66 -7.93 7.01
CA SER A 103 -8.17 -9.15 7.64
C SER A 103 -7.62 -10.42 7.01
N GLN A 104 -7.64 -11.53 7.76
CA GLN A 104 -7.25 -12.84 7.24
C GLN A 104 -8.25 -13.37 6.19
N GLU A 105 -9.50 -12.91 6.25
CA GLU A 105 -10.55 -13.28 5.31
C GLU A 105 -10.31 -12.63 3.95
N ASN A 106 -10.05 -11.32 3.93
CA ASN A 106 -9.84 -10.55 2.71
C ASN A 106 -8.44 -10.74 2.12
N PHE A 107 -7.41 -10.92 2.98
CA PHE A 107 -6.00 -11.00 2.61
C PHE A 107 -5.32 -12.11 3.41
N SER A 108 -5.38 -13.32 2.89
CA SER A 108 -4.95 -14.54 3.58
C SER A 108 -3.42 -14.59 3.76
N GLY A 109 -2.99 -15.12 4.89
CA GLY A 109 -1.59 -15.43 5.16
C GLY A 109 -0.64 -14.23 5.18
N GLY A 110 0.63 -14.52 5.11
CA GLY A 110 1.70 -13.54 4.97
C GLY A 110 1.71 -12.90 3.59
N ASP A 111 1.40 -13.66 2.54
CA ASP A 111 1.38 -13.19 1.16
C ASP A 111 0.35 -12.07 0.98
N GLY A 112 -0.87 -12.27 1.49
CA GLY A 112 -1.93 -11.28 1.41
C GLY A 112 -1.67 -10.01 2.24
N TYR A 113 -0.86 -10.08 3.30
CA TYR A 113 -0.60 -8.94 4.18
C TYR A 113 0.82 -8.39 4.08
N ASN A 114 1.77 -9.04 4.77
CA ASN A 114 3.11 -8.45 4.89
C ASN A 114 3.91 -8.48 3.58
N LEU A 115 3.48 -9.25 2.58
CA LEU A 115 3.99 -9.21 1.20
C LEU A 115 3.08 -8.41 0.24
N GLY A 116 2.00 -7.79 0.77
CA GLY A 116 1.17 -6.85 0.04
C GLY A 116 0.21 -7.45 -0.95
N ASN A 117 0.00 -8.77 -0.96
CA ASN A 117 -0.78 -9.49 -1.97
C ASN A 117 -0.26 -9.27 -3.40
N VAL A 118 1.06 -9.03 -3.53
CA VAL A 118 1.67 -8.78 -4.85
C VAL A 118 1.69 -10.04 -5.71
N PHE A 119 1.86 -11.21 -5.09
CA PHE A 119 1.87 -12.50 -5.76
C PHE A 119 0.87 -13.45 -5.12
N GLU A 120 0.35 -14.41 -5.88
CA GLU A 120 -0.45 -15.54 -5.36
C GLU A 120 0.35 -16.35 -4.33
N ASP A 121 1.65 -16.54 -4.56
CA ASP A 121 2.63 -17.16 -3.66
C ASP A 121 3.91 -16.31 -3.64
N GLY A 122 4.06 -15.48 -2.62
CA GLY A 122 5.19 -14.58 -2.48
C GLY A 122 6.51 -15.28 -2.16
N ASP A 123 6.49 -16.51 -1.66
CA ASP A 123 7.69 -17.32 -1.45
C ASP A 123 8.19 -17.95 -2.78
N ASN A 124 7.33 -18.01 -3.82
CA ASN A 124 7.66 -18.50 -5.17
C ASN A 124 7.23 -17.49 -6.26
N PRO A 125 7.77 -16.27 -6.26
CA PRO A 125 7.35 -15.20 -7.15
C PRO A 125 7.70 -15.50 -8.61
N SER A 126 6.75 -15.23 -9.52
CA SER A 126 6.95 -15.28 -10.96
C SER A 126 6.03 -14.31 -11.70
N ASP A 127 6.37 -13.95 -12.93
CA ASP A 127 5.55 -13.04 -13.76
C ASP A 127 4.14 -13.60 -14.04
N THR A 128 3.93 -14.91 -13.88
CA THR A 128 2.63 -15.55 -14.10
C THR A 128 1.78 -15.65 -12.84
N THR A 129 2.32 -15.31 -11.68
CA THR A 129 1.65 -15.36 -10.37
C THR A 129 1.52 -13.98 -9.72
N ILE A 130 1.87 -12.93 -10.45
CA ILE A 130 1.67 -11.56 -10.01
C ILE A 130 0.18 -11.19 -10.09
N ASN A 131 -0.37 -10.67 -9.00
CA ASN A 131 -1.74 -10.17 -8.95
C ASN A 131 -1.85 -8.79 -9.62
N PRO A 132 -3.02 -8.43 -10.17
CA PRO A 132 -3.30 -7.05 -10.58
C PRO A 132 -3.00 -6.07 -9.45
N GLU A 133 -2.48 -4.89 -9.79
CA GLU A 133 -2.04 -3.93 -8.78
C GLU A 133 -3.17 -3.44 -7.87
N GLU A 134 -4.39 -3.34 -8.41
CA GLU A 134 -5.59 -2.99 -7.66
C GLU A 134 -5.96 -4.01 -6.58
N ASP A 135 -5.55 -5.27 -6.74
CA ASP A 135 -5.78 -6.33 -5.76
C ASP A 135 -4.73 -6.37 -4.64
N TRP A 136 -3.65 -5.58 -4.76
CA TRP A 136 -2.64 -5.53 -3.71
C TRP A 136 -3.21 -4.88 -2.44
N SER A 137 -2.93 -5.48 -1.29
CA SER A 137 -3.30 -4.85 0.00
C SER A 137 -2.57 -3.52 0.22
N PHE A 138 -1.45 -3.28 -0.46
CA PHE A 138 -0.78 -1.98 -0.51
C PHE A 138 -1.66 -0.91 -1.17
N SER A 139 -2.47 -1.26 -2.16
CA SER A 139 -3.26 -0.32 -2.94
C SER A 139 -4.46 0.27 -2.18
N ILE A 140 -4.75 -0.24 -0.98
CA ILE A 140 -5.81 0.28 -0.10
C ILE A 140 -5.43 1.65 0.48
N ILE A 141 -4.15 1.92 0.74
CA ILE A 141 -3.70 3.05 1.57
C ILE A 141 -4.02 4.40 0.91
N GLU A 142 -3.69 4.57 -0.37
CA GLU A 142 -3.88 5.85 -1.07
C GLU A 142 -5.36 6.27 -1.18
N PRO A 143 -6.30 5.43 -1.69
CA PRO A 143 -7.69 5.83 -1.76
C PRO A 143 -8.35 5.92 -0.37
N LEU A 144 -7.87 5.18 0.64
CA LEU A 144 -8.33 5.37 2.01
C LEU A 144 -7.85 6.71 2.59
N PHE A 145 -6.65 7.18 2.22
CA PHE A 145 -6.20 8.53 2.58
C PHE A 145 -7.12 9.59 1.99
N ASP A 146 -7.51 9.47 0.71
CA ASP A 146 -8.49 10.38 0.09
C ASP A 146 -9.83 10.37 0.83
N GLN A 147 -10.28 9.19 1.29
CA GLN A 147 -11.49 9.06 2.12
C GLN A 147 -11.38 9.84 3.44
N ILE A 148 -10.22 9.76 4.12
CA ILE A 148 -9.97 10.48 5.38
C ILE A 148 -9.95 11.99 5.14
N ILE A 149 -9.29 12.45 4.07
CA ILE A 149 -9.27 13.87 3.70
C ILE A 149 -10.68 14.38 3.41
N ALA A 150 -11.47 13.63 2.63
CA ALA A 150 -12.86 14.00 2.33
C ALA A 150 -13.77 14.01 3.58
N SER A 151 -13.42 13.24 4.61
CA SER A 151 -14.24 13.02 5.81
C SER A 151 -13.82 13.87 7.01
N SER A 152 -12.81 14.71 6.89
CA SER A 152 -12.26 15.51 7.99
C SER A 152 -11.97 16.96 7.56
N GLU A 153 -11.64 17.81 8.52
CA GLU A 153 -11.28 19.22 8.22
C GLU A 153 -9.80 19.38 7.80
N THR A 154 -9.00 18.29 7.84
CA THR A 154 -7.61 18.37 7.40
C THR A 154 -7.51 18.46 5.88
N ASN A 155 -6.47 19.13 5.40
CA ASN A 155 -6.20 19.31 3.97
C ASN A 155 -4.71 19.08 3.68
N VAL A 156 -4.10 18.15 4.40
CA VAL A 156 -2.72 17.74 4.17
C VAL A 156 -2.62 16.92 2.89
N ASP A 157 -1.52 17.04 2.18
CA ASP A 157 -1.26 16.34 0.92
C ASP A 157 -0.45 15.05 1.10
N SER A 158 -0.02 14.78 2.34
CA SER A 158 0.78 13.60 2.68
C SER A 158 0.39 13.04 4.06
N TYR A 159 0.82 11.81 4.32
CA TYR A 159 0.59 11.10 5.59
C TYR A 159 1.89 10.46 6.10
N HIS A 160 1.91 10.06 7.37
CA HIS A 160 2.92 9.14 7.88
C HIS A 160 2.34 7.74 7.98
N ILE A 161 3.20 6.72 7.86
CA ILE A 161 2.78 5.34 8.05
C ILE A 161 3.76 4.61 8.96
N VAL A 162 3.22 3.96 10.00
CA VAL A 162 3.98 3.20 10.96
C VAL A 162 3.46 1.76 11.01
N GLY A 163 4.34 0.79 11.16
CA GLY A 163 3.97 -0.61 11.32
C GLY A 163 4.80 -1.30 12.38
N PHE A 164 4.19 -2.25 13.08
CA PHE A 164 4.86 -3.10 14.05
C PHE A 164 4.84 -4.57 13.63
N SER A 165 5.96 -5.30 13.80
CA SER A 165 6.09 -6.73 13.48
C SER A 165 5.72 -7.02 12.01
N ALA A 166 4.61 -7.72 11.72
CA ALA A 166 4.11 -7.93 10.36
C ALA A 166 3.73 -6.60 9.67
N GLY A 167 3.22 -5.62 10.43
CA GLY A 167 2.98 -4.26 9.92
C GLY A 167 4.28 -3.55 9.52
N ALA A 168 5.38 -3.77 10.25
CA ALA A 168 6.70 -3.27 9.84
C ALA A 168 7.18 -3.91 8.53
N GLN A 169 6.86 -5.19 8.33
CA GLN A 169 7.12 -5.88 7.07
C GLN A 169 6.25 -5.34 5.94
N PHE A 170 5.01 -4.96 6.22
CA PHE A 170 4.12 -4.30 5.26
C PHE A 170 4.69 -2.94 4.85
N VAL A 171 4.95 -2.03 5.80
CA VAL A 171 5.26 -0.64 5.47
C VAL A 171 6.59 -0.44 4.74
N HIS A 172 7.63 -1.24 5.04
CA HIS A 172 8.89 -1.10 4.29
C HIS A 172 8.76 -1.63 2.86
N ARG A 173 7.94 -2.68 2.61
CA ARG A 173 7.64 -3.15 1.26
C ARG A 173 6.68 -2.22 0.53
N PHE A 174 5.71 -1.65 1.23
CA PHE A 174 4.84 -0.61 0.68
C PHE A 174 5.67 0.51 0.03
N MET A 175 6.72 0.99 0.69
CA MET A 175 7.65 1.98 0.13
C MET A 175 8.25 1.52 -1.21
N PHE A 176 8.59 0.24 -1.34
CA PHE A 176 9.19 -0.27 -2.56
C PHE A 176 8.19 -0.45 -3.70
N PHE A 177 6.99 -0.96 -3.40
CA PHE A 177 5.96 -1.24 -4.40
C PHE A 177 5.09 -0.03 -4.75
N LYS A 178 5.06 1.00 -3.90
CA LYS A 178 4.30 2.24 -4.07
C LYS A 178 5.22 3.46 -3.89
N PRO A 179 6.25 3.62 -4.72
CA PRO A 179 7.23 4.69 -4.55
C PRO A 179 6.64 6.09 -4.75
N ASP A 180 5.54 6.20 -5.49
CA ASP A 180 4.83 7.45 -5.76
C ASP A 180 3.70 7.75 -4.75
N ALA A 181 3.52 6.91 -3.71
CA ALA A 181 2.53 7.14 -2.68
C ALA A 181 2.88 8.37 -1.83
N ARG A 182 1.85 9.03 -1.30
CA ARG A 182 1.96 10.34 -0.60
C ARG A 182 2.45 10.25 0.85
N TYR A 183 3.24 9.24 1.19
CA TYR A 183 3.85 9.19 2.52
C TYR A 183 5.01 10.20 2.66
N ASP A 184 5.09 10.90 3.81
CA ASP A 184 6.24 11.72 4.19
C ASP A 184 7.28 10.87 4.97
N LYS A 185 6.82 10.04 5.93
CA LYS A 185 7.69 9.18 6.73
C LYS A 185 7.11 7.80 6.88
N ILE A 186 8.00 6.81 6.80
CA ILE A 186 7.69 5.41 7.09
C ILE A 186 8.49 4.96 8.30
N VAL A 187 7.80 4.32 9.27
CA VAL A 187 8.44 3.74 10.44
C VAL A 187 8.15 2.24 10.49
N ALA A 188 9.17 1.42 10.32
CA ALA A 188 9.09 -0.03 10.43
C ALA A 188 9.71 -0.50 11.74
N SER A 189 8.87 -0.88 12.72
CA SER A 189 9.29 -1.26 14.06
C SER A 189 9.21 -2.77 14.30
N GLY A 190 10.34 -3.40 14.63
CA GLY A 190 10.42 -4.82 15.00
C GLY A 190 10.02 -5.79 13.89
N ALA A 191 10.40 -5.52 12.64
CA ALA A 191 10.14 -6.43 11.54
C ALA A 191 10.84 -7.79 11.74
N GLY A 192 10.13 -8.87 11.43
CA GLY A 192 10.69 -10.21 11.59
C GLY A 192 11.84 -10.51 10.63
N TRP A 193 11.84 -9.91 9.44
CA TRP A 193 12.86 -9.97 8.39
C TRP A 193 12.52 -8.92 7.31
N TYR A 194 13.47 -8.66 6.41
CA TYR A 194 13.37 -7.56 5.46
C TYR A 194 13.50 -8.02 4.01
N THR A 195 12.98 -7.24 3.08
CA THR A 195 13.30 -7.29 1.66
C THR A 195 14.47 -6.33 1.44
N VAL A 196 15.67 -6.86 1.26
CA VAL A 196 16.86 -6.02 1.03
C VAL A 196 16.90 -5.52 -0.42
N MET A 197 17.49 -4.35 -0.66
CA MET A 197 17.61 -3.74 -1.99
C MET A 197 18.71 -4.42 -2.81
N ASP A 198 18.54 -5.71 -3.11
CA ASP A 198 19.50 -6.53 -3.86
C ASP A 198 18.80 -7.31 -4.98
N ASN A 199 19.17 -7.03 -6.24
CA ASN A 199 18.65 -7.68 -7.42
C ASN A 199 19.16 -9.13 -7.61
N ASN A 200 20.08 -9.62 -6.79
CA ASN A 200 20.56 -11.00 -6.83
C ASN A 200 19.80 -11.93 -5.87
N ILE A 201 19.14 -11.37 -4.87
CA ILE A 201 18.35 -12.10 -3.88
C ILE A 201 16.89 -12.12 -4.32
N SER A 202 16.28 -13.32 -4.37
CA SER A 202 14.89 -13.46 -4.77
C SER A 202 13.93 -12.81 -3.76
N PHE A 203 12.86 -12.22 -4.27
CA PHE A 203 11.72 -11.84 -3.46
C PHE A 203 11.19 -13.10 -2.74
N PRO A 204 10.76 -13.01 -1.48
CA PRO A 204 10.49 -11.79 -0.74
C PRO A 204 11.69 -11.23 0.06
N TYR A 205 12.88 -11.80 -0.02
CA TYR A 205 14.06 -11.38 0.75
C TYR A 205 14.92 -10.33 0.03
N GLY A 206 14.77 -10.18 -1.28
CA GLY A 206 15.40 -9.18 -2.12
C GLY A 206 14.49 -8.83 -3.30
N PHE A 207 15.03 -8.24 -4.37
CA PHE A 207 14.25 -7.70 -5.49
C PHE A 207 14.09 -8.66 -6.66
N LYS A 208 14.96 -9.67 -6.78
CA LYS A 208 14.94 -10.61 -7.92
C LYS A 208 13.59 -11.32 -8.04
N ASN A 209 13.15 -11.57 -9.26
CA ASN A 209 11.87 -12.20 -9.62
C ASN A 209 10.65 -11.39 -9.15
N SER A 210 10.77 -10.07 -9.06
CA SER A 210 9.67 -9.17 -8.74
C SER A 210 9.76 -7.89 -9.56
N PRO A 211 8.69 -7.09 -9.70
CA PRO A 211 8.72 -5.80 -10.36
C PRO A 211 9.75 -4.82 -9.79
N LEU A 212 10.21 -5.04 -8.55
CA LEU A 212 11.19 -4.19 -7.87
C LEU A 212 12.54 -4.12 -8.60
N THR A 213 12.87 -5.12 -9.43
CA THR A 213 14.09 -5.09 -10.27
C THR A 213 14.12 -3.93 -11.26
N ASN A 214 12.96 -3.34 -11.56
CA ASN A 214 12.82 -2.21 -12.47
C ASN A 214 13.03 -0.85 -11.79
N HIS A 215 13.06 -0.81 -10.44
CA HIS A 215 13.25 0.42 -9.69
C HIS A 215 14.73 0.79 -9.54
N SER A 216 15.00 2.08 -9.57
CA SER A 216 16.30 2.61 -9.21
C SER A 216 16.47 2.55 -7.69
N ILE A 217 17.45 1.78 -7.20
CA ILE A 217 17.79 1.73 -5.77
C ILE A 217 18.11 3.14 -5.24
N GLN A 218 18.78 3.98 -6.05
CA GLN A 218 19.09 5.35 -5.66
C GLN A 218 17.84 6.22 -5.45
N GLU A 219 16.80 6.01 -6.24
CA GLU A 219 15.52 6.72 -6.07
C GLU A 219 14.79 6.23 -4.82
N LEU A 220 14.78 4.93 -4.55
CA LEU A 220 14.20 4.37 -3.33
C LEU A 220 14.90 4.87 -2.06
N LEU A 221 16.20 5.09 -2.10
CA LEU A 221 16.99 5.63 -0.98
C LEU A 221 16.70 7.12 -0.68
N ASN A 222 16.00 7.84 -1.56
CA ASN A 222 15.55 9.21 -1.28
C ASN A 222 14.33 9.25 -0.36
N ASN A 223 13.66 8.11 -0.14
CA ASN A 223 12.50 8.01 0.73
C ASN A 223 12.89 7.97 2.21
N SER A 224 12.02 8.50 3.07
CA SER A 224 12.26 8.56 4.52
C SER A 224 11.77 7.29 5.21
N LEU A 225 12.64 6.28 5.32
CA LEU A 225 12.38 5.04 6.05
C LEU A 225 13.17 5.01 7.37
N HIS A 226 12.44 4.85 8.48
CA HIS A 226 12.99 4.70 9.82
C HIS A 226 12.82 3.26 10.29
N ILE A 227 13.93 2.58 10.56
CA ILE A 227 13.93 1.23 11.14
C ILE A 227 14.12 1.32 12.65
N GLN A 228 13.21 0.69 13.38
CA GLN A 228 13.29 0.58 14.83
C GLN A 228 13.39 -0.90 15.23
N VAL A 229 14.34 -1.21 16.09
CA VAL A 229 14.55 -2.56 16.62
C VAL A 229 14.72 -2.51 18.15
N GLY A 230 14.11 -3.48 18.83
CA GLY A 230 14.28 -3.63 20.26
C GLY A 230 15.67 -4.13 20.60
N SER A 231 16.38 -3.47 21.52
CA SER A 231 17.72 -3.90 21.94
C SER A 231 17.76 -5.27 22.65
N LEU A 232 16.62 -5.72 23.16
CA LEU A 232 16.44 -7.02 23.81
C LEU A 232 15.79 -8.07 22.90
N ASP A 233 15.47 -7.74 21.63
CA ASP A 233 14.91 -8.65 20.65
C ASP A 233 16.04 -9.44 19.95
N ASN A 234 16.81 -10.17 20.77
CA ASN A 234 18.05 -10.81 20.40
C ASN A 234 18.10 -12.33 20.69
N ASP A 235 16.96 -12.95 20.97
CA ASP A 235 16.84 -14.40 21.16
C ASP A 235 16.66 -15.11 19.81
N PRO A 236 17.64 -15.93 19.37
CA PRO A 236 17.48 -16.70 18.14
C PRO A 236 16.50 -17.87 18.27
N ASN A 237 16.05 -18.22 19.48
CA ASN A 237 15.12 -19.31 19.72
C ASN A 237 13.68 -18.83 19.97
N ASP A 238 13.41 -17.52 19.82
CA ASP A 238 12.05 -16.98 19.91
C ASP A 238 11.18 -17.66 18.84
N PRO A 239 10.04 -18.31 19.21
CA PRO A 239 9.20 -19.07 18.29
C PRO A 239 8.55 -18.18 17.20
N GLY A 240 8.54 -16.87 17.38
CA GLY A 240 8.08 -15.90 16.36
C GLY A 240 9.16 -15.50 15.36
N VAL A 241 10.39 -15.99 15.47
CA VAL A 241 11.47 -15.73 14.51
C VAL A 241 11.42 -16.75 13.38
N ARG A 242 11.25 -16.28 12.14
CA ARG A 242 11.31 -17.16 10.96
C ARG A 242 12.75 -17.59 10.71
N HIS A 243 12.99 -18.90 10.59
CA HIS A 243 14.27 -19.46 10.23
C HIS A 243 14.23 -20.14 8.86
N ASN A 244 15.05 -19.65 7.96
CA ASN A 244 15.42 -20.27 6.69
C ASN A 244 16.74 -19.65 6.20
N VAL A 245 17.32 -20.18 5.14
CA VAL A 245 18.62 -19.74 4.63
C VAL A 245 18.68 -18.23 4.33
N TYR A 246 17.59 -17.63 3.86
CA TYR A 246 17.56 -16.21 3.48
C TYR A 246 17.33 -15.28 4.66
N ALA A 247 16.41 -15.65 5.56
CA ALA A 247 16.16 -14.87 6.77
C ALA A 247 17.39 -14.91 7.71
N ASP A 248 18.00 -16.07 7.84
CA ASP A 248 19.18 -16.28 8.69
C ASP A 248 20.44 -15.60 8.14
N ALA A 249 20.52 -15.41 6.82
CA ALA A 249 21.54 -14.59 6.19
C ALA A 249 21.47 -13.12 6.61
N GLN A 250 20.29 -12.61 7.01
CA GLN A 250 20.12 -11.26 7.57
C GLN A 250 20.48 -11.21 9.07
N GLY A 251 20.46 -12.36 9.76
CA GLY A 251 20.74 -12.50 11.19
C GLY A 251 19.84 -13.53 11.86
N LEU A 252 20.28 -14.07 12.98
CA LEU A 252 19.55 -15.15 13.68
C LEU A 252 18.39 -14.64 14.56
N HIS A 253 18.26 -13.33 14.76
CA HIS A 253 17.21 -12.70 15.57
C HIS A 253 16.85 -11.31 15.00
N ARG A 254 15.71 -10.73 15.42
CA ARG A 254 15.16 -9.50 14.81
C ARG A 254 16.11 -8.30 14.96
N LEU A 255 16.78 -8.15 16.11
CA LEU A 255 17.77 -7.08 16.30
C LEU A 255 18.89 -7.17 15.24
N ALA A 256 19.47 -8.37 15.03
CA ALA A 256 20.53 -8.54 14.04
C ALA A 256 20.03 -8.24 12.61
N ARG A 257 18.81 -8.66 12.28
CA ARG A 257 18.19 -8.42 10.96
C ARG A 257 17.94 -6.93 10.70
N GLY A 258 17.47 -6.19 11.70
CA GLY A 258 17.28 -4.76 11.55
C GLY A 258 18.57 -3.95 11.49
N ILE A 259 19.66 -4.47 12.06
CA ILE A 259 21.01 -3.87 11.90
C ILE A 259 21.61 -4.20 10.53
N HIS A 260 21.30 -5.38 9.99
CA HIS A 260 21.75 -5.82 8.66
C HIS A 260 21.12 -5.01 7.55
N PHE A 261 19.81 -4.73 7.66
CA PHE A 261 19.02 -3.97 6.69
C PHE A 261 19.44 -2.50 6.67
#